data_0803b08a1a516a98525cf847136f6ae7
#
_entry.id   0803b08a1a516a98525cf847136f6ae7
#
_cell.length_a   1.000
_cell.length_b   1.000
_cell.length_c   1.000
_cell.angle_alpha   90.00
_cell.angle_beta   90.00
_cell.angle_gamma   90.00
#
_symmetry.space_group_name_H-M   'P 1'
#
loop_
_entity.id
_entity.type
_entity.pdbx_description
1 polymer ?
#
loop_
_entity_poly.entity_id
_entity_poly.type
_entity_poly.pdbx_seq_one_letter_code
_entity_poly.pdbx_strand_id
1 'polypeptide(L)'
;MQLAVFHLYNDFSGSPKVLAPVLRALAERGVSMDLHTSRGGVLDSLKDFSQIRFHQYNYIFSPSAATTMVRYAEVQLCTFFSAFRYLFSSRTFYINTLLPIGPALTGRIMGKRVVYHYHENADAKGAFYKILAKGMQWLASDIICVSDYQRSFLSRKKRVYVIPNALPEDFASRLTPNTAEAFERKRVLMLGSLKGYKGTKEFVRLAEMLPEYQFELVINDSQTEINAYWENEKLPRPANLKVFSRQEDVAPFYNRASVVLNLSNREECIETFGLTALEAMTAGLPVIVPTVGGIAEMVEDGENGYKIDVQNLPRIAWAIKVILSDKRQYERMAEGALKRAKEYSFRRTSERIYSLLSGQ
;
A
#
# COMPACT_ATOMS: atom_id res chain seq x y z
N MET A 1 -24.74 12.60 -1.09
CA MET A 1 -24.15 11.74 -0.05
C MET A 1 -23.24 12.56 0.85
N GLN A 2 -23.21 12.27 2.14
CA GLN A 2 -22.34 12.95 3.12
C GLN A 2 -21.56 11.93 3.94
N LEU A 3 -20.26 12.15 4.16
CA LEU A 3 -19.38 11.26 4.90
C LEU A 3 -18.72 11.97 6.08
N ALA A 4 -18.45 11.22 7.15
CA ALA A 4 -17.45 11.54 8.16
C ALA A 4 -16.31 10.53 7.99
N VAL A 5 -15.16 11.01 7.52
CA VAL A 5 -14.00 10.19 7.18
C VAL A 5 -12.99 10.27 8.32
N PHE A 6 -12.52 9.12 8.78
CA PHE A 6 -11.55 9.05 9.87
C PHE A 6 -10.31 8.27 9.45
N HIS A 7 -9.16 8.94 9.51
CA HIS A 7 -7.85 8.35 9.26
C HIS A 7 -6.86 8.88 10.31
N LEU A 8 -6.23 8.00 11.08
CA LEU A 8 -5.47 8.41 12.25
C LEU A 8 -4.23 9.24 11.89
N TYR A 9 -3.36 8.70 11.05
CA TYR A 9 -2.03 9.25 10.82
C TYR A 9 -1.80 9.59 9.34
N ASN A 10 -1.76 10.88 9.04
CA ASN A 10 -1.52 11.41 7.72
C ASN A 10 0.00 11.55 7.48
N ASP A 11 0.58 10.59 6.79
CA ASP A 11 1.98 10.55 6.39
C ASP A 11 2.13 10.22 4.89
N PHE A 12 3.32 9.82 4.45
CA PHE A 12 3.61 9.41 3.07
C PHE A 12 3.62 7.89 2.89
N SER A 13 2.99 7.14 3.79
CA SER A 13 2.87 5.68 3.71
C SER A 13 1.75 5.21 2.76
N GLY A 14 1.56 3.90 2.64
CA GLY A 14 0.63 3.31 1.67
C GLY A 14 -0.84 3.68 1.90
N SER A 15 -1.35 3.62 3.14
CA SER A 15 -2.78 3.84 3.39
C SER A 15 -3.27 5.26 3.11
N PRO A 16 -2.56 6.37 3.46
CA PRO A 16 -2.95 7.71 3.01
C PRO A 16 -2.82 7.89 1.49
N LYS A 17 -1.80 7.28 0.86
CA LYS A 17 -1.61 7.32 -0.60
C LYS A 17 -2.77 6.66 -1.36
N VAL A 18 -3.38 5.63 -0.79
CA VAL A 18 -4.58 5.00 -1.35
C VAL A 18 -5.84 5.82 -1.06
N LEU A 19 -5.94 6.40 0.14
CA LEU A 19 -7.12 7.16 0.56
C LEU A 19 -7.27 8.48 -0.21
N ALA A 20 -6.17 9.22 -0.41
CA ALA A 20 -6.22 10.56 -1.03
C ALA A 20 -6.90 10.57 -2.41
N PRO A 21 -6.53 9.73 -3.40
CA PRO A 21 -7.20 9.70 -4.69
C PRO A 21 -8.67 9.24 -4.59
N VAL A 22 -9.01 8.35 -3.67
CA VAL A 22 -10.39 7.93 -3.43
C VAL A 22 -11.23 9.11 -2.94
N LEU A 23 -10.75 9.88 -1.95
CA LEU A 23 -11.47 11.07 -1.45
C LEU A 23 -11.57 12.16 -2.52
N ARG A 24 -10.53 12.35 -3.35
CA ARG A 24 -10.57 13.24 -4.51
C ARG A 24 -11.69 12.86 -5.47
N ALA A 25 -11.74 11.60 -5.89
CA ALA A 25 -12.78 11.12 -6.80
C ALA A 25 -14.20 11.22 -6.22
N LEU A 26 -14.35 11.05 -4.90
CA LEU A 26 -15.63 11.27 -4.21
C LEU A 26 -15.99 12.77 -4.17
N ALA A 27 -15.03 13.67 -3.93
CA ALA A 27 -15.24 15.11 -3.93
C ALA A 27 -15.66 15.63 -5.31
N GLU A 28 -15.01 15.16 -6.38
CA GLU A 28 -15.34 15.49 -7.77
C GLU A 28 -16.76 15.04 -8.16
N ARG A 29 -17.29 14.00 -7.51
CA ARG A 29 -18.71 13.58 -7.62
C ARG A 29 -19.66 14.33 -6.70
N GLY A 30 -19.20 15.40 -6.05
CA GLY A 30 -20.03 16.25 -5.17
C GLY A 30 -20.32 15.65 -3.80
N VAL A 31 -19.57 14.65 -3.35
CA VAL A 31 -19.71 14.09 -2.00
C VAL A 31 -19.14 15.06 -0.98
N SER A 32 -19.97 15.48 -0.01
CA SER A 32 -19.52 16.33 1.09
C SER A 32 -18.85 15.48 2.19
N MET A 33 -17.65 15.84 2.61
CA MET A 33 -16.86 15.05 3.55
C MET A 33 -16.29 15.92 4.67
N ASP A 34 -16.39 15.41 5.90
CA ASP A 34 -15.61 15.89 7.04
C ASP A 34 -14.46 14.90 7.28
N LEU A 35 -13.21 15.33 7.03
CA LEU A 35 -12.02 14.50 7.14
C LEU A 35 -11.29 14.76 8.46
N HIS A 36 -11.29 13.74 9.33
CA HIS A 36 -10.60 13.74 10.62
C HIS A 36 -9.26 13.01 10.47
N THR A 37 -8.14 13.73 10.62
CA THR A 37 -6.80 13.14 10.45
C THR A 37 -5.72 14.00 11.14
N SER A 38 -4.50 13.48 11.26
CA SER A 38 -3.35 14.30 11.67
C SER A 38 -2.87 15.22 10.53
N ARG A 39 -1.90 16.10 10.84
CA ARG A 39 -1.32 17.06 9.88
C ARG A 39 -0.09 16.47 9.19
N GLY A 40 0.26 17.01 8.03
CA GLY A 40 1.61 16.91 7.46
C GLY A 40 1.88 15.71 6.55
N GLY A 41 0.89 15.20 5.83
CA GLY A 41 1.07 14.10 4.89
C GLY A 41 0.30 14.26 3.58
N VAL A 42 0.14 13.16 2.86
CA VAL A 42 -0.46 13.11 1.51
C VAL A 42 -1.87 13.70 1.46
N LEU A 43 -2.67 13.53 2.53
CA LEU A 43 -4.05 14.02 2.56
C LEU A 43 -4.13 15.55 2.57
N ASP A 44 -3.05 16.25 2.92
CA ASP A 44 -3.03 17.72 2.89
C ASP A 44 -3.20 18.29 1.48
N SER A 45 -2.92 17.50 0.44
CA SER A 45 -3.20 17.86 -0.97
C SER A 45 -4.69 18.00 -1.29
N LEU A 46 -5.57 17.57 -0.39
CA LEU A 46 -7.03 17.66 -0.55
C LEU A 46 -7.63 18.95 0.04
N LYS A 47 -6.83 19.84 0.61
CA LYS A 47 -7.31 21.07 1.28
C LYS A 47 -8.02 22.06 0.33
N ASP A 48 -7.68 22.00 -0.96
CA ASP A 48 -8.26 22.90 -1.96
C ASP A 48 -9.66 22.45 -2.44
N PHE A 49 -10.11 21.25 -2.04
CA PHE A 49 -11.43 20.76 -2.39
C PHE A 49 -12.49 21.31 -1.43
N SER A 50 -13.38 22.17 -1.91
CA SER A 50 -14.47 22.78 -1.12
C SER A 50 -15.44 21.75 -0.50
N GLN A 51 -15.52 20.56 -1.06
CA GLN A 51 -16.31 19.43 -0.57
C GLN A 51 -15.71 18.76 0.68
N ILE A 52 -14.44 19.05 1.00
CA ILE A 52 -13.70 18.39 2.10
C ILE A 52 -13.40 19.40 3.20
N ARG A 53 -14.07 19.25 4.35
CA ARG A 53 -13.76 20.00 5.56
C ARG A 53 -12.78 19.22 6.43
N PHE A 54 -11.61 19.80 6.70
CA PHE A 54 -10.60 19.20 7.56
C PHE A 54 -10.86 19.43 9.05
N HIS A 55 -10.75 18.37 9.84
CA HIS A 55 -10.71 18.36 11.31
C HIS A 55 -9.39 17.73 11.75
N GLN A 56 -8.36 18.55 11.88
CA GLN A 56 -7.00 18.09 12.13
C GLN A 56 -6.65 18.09 13.61
N TYR A 57 -5.98 17.05 14.06
CA TYR A 57 -5.42 16.91 15.40
C TYR A 57 -3.91 16.66 15.33
N ASN A 58 -3.23 16.85 16.47
CA ASN A 58 -1.81 16.57 16.56
C ASN A 58 -1.62 15.10 16.98
N TYR A 59 -1.07 14.30 16.09
CA TYR A 59 -0.63 12.94 16.37
C TYR A 59 0.76 12.75 15.78
N ILE A 60 1.74 12.51 16.63
CA ILE A 60 3.15 12.38 16.25
C ILE A 60 3.66 11.07 16.85
N PHE A 61 4.31 10.26 16.03
CA PHE A 61 5.01 9.06 16.49
C PHE A 61 6.11 9.42 17.47
N SER A 62 6.31 8.57 18.47
CA SER A 62 7.41 8.68 19.44
C SER A 62 8.26 7.41 19.38
N PRO A 63 9.59 7.51 19.60
CA PRO A 63 10.44 6.33 19.78
C PRO A 63 9.98 5.44 20.96
N SER A 64 9.33 6.03 21.97
CA SER A 64 8.73 5.31 23.10
C SER A 64 7.36 4.74 22.72
N ALA A 65 7.23 3.41 22.81
CA ALA A 65 5.96 2.72 22.56
C ALA A 65 4.87 3.17 23.57
N ALA A 66 5.23 3.38 24.83
CA ALA A 66 4.29 3.86 25.87
C ALA A 66 3.75 5.25 25.53
N THR A 67 4.62 6.20 25.14
CA THR A 67 4.21 7.55 24.73
C THR A 67 3.31 7.50 23.49
N THR A 68 3.63 6.66 22.51
CA THR A 68 2.80 6.46 21.33
C THR A 68 1.42 5.91 21.68
N MET A 69 1.34 4.97 22.64
CA MET A 69 0.08 4.40 23.10
C MET A 69 -0.78 5.44 23.85
N VAL A 70 -0.18 6.28 24.68
CA VAL A 70 -0.89 7.37 25.38
C VAL A 70 -1.46 8.36 24.36
N ARG A 71 -0.65 8.84 23.41
CA ARG A 71 -1.11 9.73 22.33
C ARG A 71 -2.22 9.10 21.49
N TYR A 72 -2.09 7.80 21.22
CA TYR A 72 -3.13 7.05 20.53
C TYR A 72 -4.44 7.07 21.32
N ALA A 73 -4.41 6.76 22.62
CA ALA A 73 -5.58 6.76 23.48
C ALA A 73 -6.23 8.16 23.57
N GLU A 74 -5.44 9.22 23.71
CA GLU A 74 -5.91 10.61 23.70
C GLU A 74 -6.67 10.94 22.43
N VAL A 75 -6.10 10.61 21.25
CA VAL A 75 -6.77 10.88 19.95
C VAL A 75 -8.03 10.02 19.81
N GLN A 76 -8.03 8.75 20.28
CA GLN A 76 -9.24 7.94 20.26
C GLN A 76 -10.35 8.54 21.12
N LEU A 77 -10.04 9.02 22.33
CA LEU A 77 -11.01 9.69 23.21
C LEU A 77 -11.51 11.00 22.58
N CYS A 78 -10.60 11.85 22.09
CA CYS A 78 -10.98 13.09 21.42
C CYS A 78 -11.89 12.84 20.20
N THR A 79 -11.55 11.87 19.34
CA THR A 79 -12.35 11.56 18.16
C THR A 79 -13.66 10.85 18.52
N PHE A 80 -13.68 10.03 19.58
CA PHE A 80 -14.89 9.44 20.13
C PHE A 80 -15.92 10.52 20.51
N PHE A 81 -15.51 11.49 21.35
CA PHE A 81 -16.43 12.55 21.80
C PHE A 81 -16.77 13.52 20.67
N SER A 82 -15.80 13.91 19.86
CA SER A 82 -16.06 14.85 18.76
C SER A 82 -16.99 14.30 17.69
N ALA A 83 -17.04 12.97 17.54
CA ALA A 83 -17.92 12.32 16.56
C ALA A 83 -19.41 12.41 16.93
N PHE A 84 -19.77 12.69 18.19
CA PHE A 84 -21.17 12.94 18.58
C PHE A 84 -21.80 14.14 17.91
N ARG A 85 -21.01 15.08 17.36
CA ARG A 85 -21.52 16.19 16.54
C ARG A 85 -22.37 15.71 15.35
N TYR A 86 -22.19 14.47 14.92
CA TYR A 86 -22.94 13.87 13.82
C TYR A 86 -24.22 13.16 14.23
N LEU A 87 -24.62 13.24 15.52
CA LEU A 87 -25.79 12.52 16.06
C LEU A 87 -27.06 12.72 15.19
N PHE A 88 -27.36 13.95 14.82
CA PHE A 88 -28.55 14.29 14.03
C PHE A 88 -28.28 14.42 12.52
N SER A 89 -27.10 14.01 12.03
CA SER A 89 -26.76 14.03 10.61
C SER A 89 -26.99 12.69 9.95
N SER A 90 -27.15 12.67 8.63
CA SER A 90 -27.26 11.44 7.82
C SER A 90 -25.90 10.90 7.36
N ARG A 91 -24.78 11.39 7.92
CA ARG A 91 -23.43 11.02 7.49
C ARG A 91 -23.14 9.54 7.73
N THR A 92 -22.59 8.88 6.70
CA THR A 92 -21.96 7.58 6.83
C THR A 92 -20.54 7.78 7.38
N PHE A 93 -20.14 6.94 8.33
CA PHE A 93 -18.80 6.93 8.88
C PHE A 93 -17.91 6.04 8.03
N TYR A 94 -16.90 6.63 7.41
CA TYR A 94 -15.90 5.94 6.60
C TYR A 94 -14.58 5.89 7.37
N ILE A 95 -14.24 4.71 7.85
CA ILE A 95 -13.08 4.44 8.71
C ILE A 95 -11.98 3.85 7.86
N ASN A 96 -10.90 4.58 7.65
CA ASN A 96 -9.75 4.09 6.91
C ASN A 96 -8.70 3.53 7.89
N THR A 97 -8.31 2.29 7.71
CA THR A 97 -7.47 1.47 8.61
C THR A 97 -8.19 0.97 9.86
N LEU A 98 -7.51 0.12 10.67
CA LEU A 98 -8.04 -0.38 11.95
C LEU A 98 -7.99 0.65 13.08
N LEU A 99 -7.07 1.62 12.95
CA LEU A 99 -6.67 2.46 14.07
C LEU A 99 -7.76 3.42 14.59
N PRO A 100 -8.67 4.03 13.78
CA PRO A 100 -9.68 4.93 14.30
C PRO A 100 -10.86 4.20 14.96
N ILE A 101 -10.61 3.49 16.07
CA ILE A 101 -11.62 2.71 16.79
C ILE A 101 -12.61 3.59 17.56
N GLY A 102 -12.15 4.75 18.10
CA GLY A 102 -12.98 5.66 18.87
C GLY A 102 -14.20 6.17 18.09
N PRO A 103 -14.03 6.82 16.92
CA PRO A 103 -15.16 7.28 16.13
C PRO A 103 -16.02 6.13 15.57
N ALA A 104 -15.43 4.95 15.32
CA ALA A 104 -16.20 3.78 14.90
C ALA A 104 -17.17 3.33 15.99
N LEU A 105 -16.72 3.33 17.25
CA LEU A 105 -17.56 3.02 18.40
C LEU A 105 -18.68 4.05 18.57
N THR A 106 -18.37 5.35 18.46
CA THR A 106 -19.41 6.41 18.51
C THR A 106 -20.41 6.24 17.37
N GLY A 107 -19.96 5.97 16.15
CA GLY A 107 -20.82 5.70 15.03
C GLY A 107 -21.79 4.54 15.31
N ARG A 108 -21.28 3.45 15.90
CA ARG A 108 -22.11 2.30 16.28
C ARG A 108 -23.14 2.63 17.35
N ILE A 109 -22.72 3.38 18.39
CA ILE A 109 -23.63 3.82 19.47
C ILE A 109 -24.76 4.70 18.91
N MET A 110 -24.46 5.59 17.98
CA MET A 110 -25.44 6.48 17.34
C MET A 110 -26.29 5.79 16.24
N GLY A 111 -26.12 4.49 15.99
CA GLY A 111 -26.82 3.77 14.93
C GLY A 111 -26.41 4.19 13.52
N LYS A 112 -25.23 4.83 13.34
CA LYS A 112 -24.72 5.22 12.04
C LYS A 112 -24.24 4.01 11.24
N ARG A 113 -24.29 4.13 9.91
CA ARG A 113 -23.60 3.20 9.05
C ARG A 113 -22.09 3.42 9.15
N VAL A 114 -21.36 2.40 9.58
CA VAL A 114 -19.89 2.42 9.75
C VAL A 114 -19.28 1.51 8.68
N VAL A 115 -18.54 2.10 7.76
CA VAL A 115 -17.84 1.39 6.67
C VAL A 115 -16.33 1.44 6.96
N TYR A 116 -15.73 0.28 7.15
CA TYR A 116 -14.28 0.16 7.30
C TYR A 116 -13.61 -0.13 5.95
N HIS A 117 -12.53 0.60 5.66
CA HIS A 117 -11.57 0.26 4.62
C HIS A 117 -10.32 -0.31 5.28
N TYR A 118 -10.21 -1.62 5.23
CA TYR A 118 -9.21 -2.40 5.97
C TYR A 118 -7.97 -2.61 5.12
N HIS A 119 -6.81 -2.16 5.61
CA HIS A 119 -5.53 -2.21 4.89
C HIS A 119 -4.47 -3.07 5.55
N GLU A 120 -4.56 -3.27 6.87
CA GLU A 120 -3.52 -3.92 7.65
C GLU A 120 -3.61 -5.45 7.57
N ASN A 121 -2.48 -6.10 7.83
CA ASN A 121 -2.45 -7.50 8.25
C ASN A 121 -2.43 -7.56 9.78
N ALA A 122 -3.60 -7.69 10.40
CA ALA A 122 -3.73 -7.70 11.86
C ALA A 122 -3.04 -8.92 12.50
N ASP A 123 -3.00 -10.06 11.81
CA ASP A 123 -2.40 -11.28 12.33
C ASP A 123 -0.89 -11.19 12.44
N ALA A 124 -0.23 -10.53 11.51
CA ALA A 124 1.21 -10.30 11.52
C ALA A 124 1.64 -9.17 12.46
N LYS A 125 0.74 -8.21 12.78
CA LYS A 125 1.07 -7.02 13.59
C LYS A 125 0.90 -7.21 15.11
N GLY A 126 0.55 -8.40 15.57
CA GLY A 126 0.49 -8.76 16.98
C GLY A 126 -0.87 -8.54 17.65
N ALA A 127 -0.92 -8.79 18.98
CA ALA A 127 -2.16 -8.89 19.73
C ALA A 127 -3.03 -7.63 19.70
N PHE A 128 -2.43 -6.45 19.74
CA PHE A 128 -3.16 -5.18 19.69
C PHE A 128 -3.97 -5.05 18.39
N TYR A 129 -3.34 -5.32 17.22
CA TYR A 129 -4.04 -5.26 15.94
C TYR A 129 -5.10 -6.37 15.78
N LYS A 130 -4.88 -7.55 16.39
CA LYS A 130 -5.90 -8.62 16.44
C LYS A 130 -7.14 -8.19 17.21
N ILE A 131 -6.98 -7.48 18.33
CA ILE A 131 -8.09 -6.92 19.11
C ILE A 131 -8.84 -5.87 18.28
N LEU A 132 -8.13 -4.95 17.62
CA LEU A 132 -8.74 -3.95 16.74
C LEU A 132 -9.51 -4.61 15.58
N ALA A 133 -8.97 -5.66 14.96
CA ALA A 133 -9.64 -6.37 13.88
C ALA A 133 -10.92 -7.09 14.34
N LYS A 134 -10.94 -7.64 15.56
CA LYS A 134 -12.17 -8.17 16.18
C LYS A 134 -13.17 -7.06 16.44
N GLY A 135 -12.72 -5.93 16.99
CA GLY A 135 -13.53 -4.72 17.21
C GLY A 135 -14.14 -4.21 15.91
N MET A 136 -13.35 -4.10 14.84
CA MET A 136 -13.82 -3.73 13.50
C MET A 136 -14.96 -4.63 13.03
N GLN A 137 -14.80 -5.96 13.13
CA GLN A 137 -15.82 -6.91 12.68
C GLN A 137 -17.15 -6.77 13.43
N TRP A 138 -17.11 -6.31 14.69
CA TRP A 138 -18.30 -6.05 15.50
C TRP A 138 -18.92 -4.68 15.22
N LEU A 139 -18.09 -3.64 15.05
CA LEU A 139 -18.52 -2.24 14.86
C LEU A 139 -19.00 -1.95 13.43
N ALA A 140 -18.37 -2.59 12.44
CA ALA A 140 -18.62 -2.29 11.03
C ALA A 140 -20.04 -2.68 10.59
N SER A 141 -20.69 -1.81 9.83
CA SER A 141 -21.81 -2.17 8.96
C SER A 141 -21.30 -2.92 7.73
N ASP A 142 -20.29 -2.38 7.08
CA ASP A 142 -19.62 -2.94 5.90
C ASP A 142 -18.10 -2.91 6.07
N ILE A 143 -17.40 -3.89 5.48
CA ILE A 143 -15.94 -3.96 5.48
C ILE A 143 -15.46 -4.06 4.03
N ILE A 144 -14.56 -3.18 3.64
CA ILE A 144 -13.80 -3.25 2.39
C ILE A 144 -12.44 -3.87 2.71
N CYS A 145 -12.12 -4.99 2.08
CA CYS A 145 -10.79 -5.61 2.08
C CYS A 145 -10.09 -5.31 0.75
N VAL A 146 -8.79 -5.17 0.76
CA VAL A 146 -8.00 -4.86 -0.46
C VAL A 146 -7.59 -6.09 -1.25
N SER A 147 -7.82 -7.31 -0.72
CA SER A 147 -7.51 -8.59 -1.36
C SER A 147 -8.38 -9.72 -0.79
N ASP A 148 -8.48 -10.83 -1.51
CA ASP A 148 -9.11 -12.05 -1.02
C ASP A 148 -8.30 -12.67 0.13
N TYR A 149 -6.97 -12.58 0.05
CA TYR A 149 -6.07 -12.96 1.14
C TYR A 149 -6.47 -12.26 2.45
N GLN A 150 -6.64 -10.94 2.41
CA GLN A 150 -7.03 -10.19 3.60
C GLN A 150 -8.44 -10.58 4.08
N ARG A 151 -9.39 -10.78 3.16
CA ARG A 151 -10.74 -11.24 3.49
C ARG A 151 -10.75 -12.61 4.17
N SER A 152 -9.79 -13.49 3.85
CA SER A 152 -9.74 -14.86 4.38
C SER A 152 -9.60 -14.91 5.90
N PHE A 153 -8.94 -13.92 6.51
CA PHE A 153 -8.75 -13.81 7.97
C PHE A 153 -9.98 -13.31 8.74
N LEU A 154 -10.99 -12.79 8.05
CA LEU A 154 -12.20 -12.34 8.73
C LEU A 154 -13.13 -13.53 8.98
N SER A 155 -13.58 -13.69 10.22
CA SER A 155 -14.61 -14.68 10.59
C SER A 155 -15.98 -14.29 10.02
N ARG A 156 -16.29 -12.99 10.01
CA ARG A 156 -17.47 -12.43 9.37
C ARG A 156 -17.33 -12.48 7.85
N LYS A 157 -18.32 -13.03 7.15
CA LYS A 157 -18.34 -13.08 5.67
C LYS A 157 -19.43 -12.22 5.04
N LYS A 158 -20.51 -11.91 5.78
CA LYS A 158 -21.59 -11.04 5.30
C LYS A 158 -21.17 -9.57 5.30
N ARG A 159 -21.48 -8.84 4.23
CA ARG A 159 -21.16 -7.41 4.06
C ARG A 159 -19.64 -7.14 4.14
N VAL A 160 -18.86 -8.07 3.59
CA VAL A 160 -17.42 -7.94 3.38
C VAL A 160 -17.18 -7.97 1.88
N TYR A 161 -16.54 -6.92 1.37
CA TYR A 161 -16.35 -6.67 -0.05
C TYR A 161 -14.86 -6.62 -0.34
N VAL A 162 -14.41 -7.31 -1.38
CA VAL A 162 -13.05 -7.18 -1.88
C VAL A 162 -13.04 -6.10 -2.95
N ILE A 163 -12.45 -4.97 -2.63
CA ILE A 163 -12.22 -3.86 -3.56
C ILE A 163 -10.73 -3.58 -3.56
N PRO A 164 -9.99 -4.07 -4.54
CA PRO A 164 -8.55 -3.89 -4.62
C PRO A 164 -8.16 -2.42 -4.71
N ASN A 165 -6.97 -2.08 -4.20
CA ASN A 165 -6.38 -0.78 -4.45
C ASN A 165 -6.09 -0.61 -5.93
N ALA A 166 -5.99 0.63 -6.37
CA ALA A 166 -5.62 0.98 -7.73
C ALA A 166 -4.67 2.19 -7.72
N LEU A 167 -3.94 2.37 -8.80
CA LEU A 167 -3.07 3.53 -8.96
C LEU A 167 -3.88 4.75 -9.41
N PRO A 168 -3.58 5.95 -8.87
CA PRO A 168 -4.13 7.19 -9.38
C PRO A 168 -3.83 7.36 -10.89
N GLU A 169 -4.78 7.91 -11.64
CA GLU A 169 -4.64 8.03 -13.11
C GLU A 169 -3.46 8.93 -13.51
N ASP A 170 -3.22 10.00 -12.75
CA ASP A 170 -2.10 10.92 -12.94
C ASP A 170 -0.73 10.26 -12.72
N PHE A 171 -0.64 9.29 -11.81
CA PHE A 171 0.56 8.48 -11.65
C PHE A 171 0.67 7.40 -12.73
N ALA A 172 -0.41 6.67 -13.00
CA ALA A 172 -0.43 5.61 -14.00
C ALA A 172 -0.07 6.12 -15.41
N SER A 173 -0.50 7.33 -15.77
CA SER A 173 -0.19 7.96 -17.06
C SER A 173 1.29 8.30 -17.26
N ARG A 174 2.07 8.40 -16.17
CA ARG A 174 3.54 8.63 -16.22
C ARG A 174 4.34 7.34 -16.37
N LEU A 175 3.68 6.18 -16.20
CA LEU A 175 4.28 4.88 -16.46
C LEU A 175 4.17 4.59 -17.95
N THR A 176 5.31 4.67 -18.65
CA THR A 176 5.38 4.55 -20.12
C THR A 176 6.05 3.24 -20.50
N PRO A 177 5.27 2.18 -20.77
CA PRO A 177 5.83 0.89 -21.13
C PRO A 177 6.66 0.97 -22.43
N ASN A 178 7.90 0.55 -22.34
CA ASN A 178 8.76 0.31 -23.50
C ASN A 178 9.46 -1.03 -23.35
N THR A 179 8.76 -2.08 -23.71
CA THR A 179 9.15 -3.47 -23.49
C THR A 179 10.50 -3.81 -24.15
N ALA A 180 10.75 -3.32 -25.36
CA ALA A 180 11.99 -3.60 -26.07
C ALA A 180 13.22 -2.99 -25.36
N GLU A 181 13.14 -1.71 -24.99
CA GLU A 181 14.21 -1.05 -24.26
C GLU A 181 14.37 -1.62 -22.84
N ALA A 182 13.26 -1.95 -22.17
CA ALA A 182 13.29 -2.53 -20.84
C ALA A 182 14.06 -3.85 -20.83
N PHE A 183 13.87 -4.71 -21.82
CA PHE A 183 14.63 -5.95 -21.95
C PHE A 183 16.14 -5.70 -22.09
N GLU A 184 16.54 -4.77 -22.94
CA GLU A 184 17.98 -4.49 -23.22
C GLU A 184 18.72 -3.85 -22.04
N ARG A 185 18.01 -3.11 -21.18
CA ARG A 185 18.63 -2.40 -20.03
C ARG A 185 19.12 -3.33 -18.94
N LYS A 186 18.59 -4.56 -18.84
CA LYS A 186 18.97 -5.57 -17.83
C LYS A 186 19.00 -5.02 -16.40
N ARG A 187 18.00 -4.18 -16.04
CA ARG A 187 17.97 -3.46 -14.77
C ARG A 187 16.93 -4.03 -13.82
N VAL A 188 17.38 -4.43 -12.64
CA VAL A 188 16.57 -4.96 -11.53
C VAL A 188 16.25 -3.82 -10.58
N LEU A 189 14.98 -3.58 -10.31
CA LEU A 189 14.51 -2.50 -9.44
C LEU A 189 13.81 -3.08 -8.20
N MET A 190 14.07 -2.47 -7.04
CA MET A 190 13.24 -2.65 -5.85
C MET A 190 12.95 -1.29 -5.20
N LEU A 191 11.70 -1.11 -4.77
CA LEU A 191 11.29 0.00 -3.91
C LEU A 191 10.93 -0.56 -2.53
N GLY A 192 11.50 0.03 -1.48
CA GLY A 192 11.31 -0.46 -0.12
C GLY A 192 11.55 0.59 0.97
N SER A 193 11.84 0.11 2.15
CA SER A 193 12.24 0.90 3.32
C SER A 193 13.27 0.13 4.12
N LEU A 194 13.92 0.78 5.08
CA LEU A 194 14.96 0.17 5.93
C LEU A 194 14.40 -0.83 6.98
N LYS A 195 13.11 -1.13 6.95
CA LYS A 195 12.52 -2.16 7.81
C LYS A 195 13.05 -3.53 7.40
N GLY A 196 13.59 -4.29 8.36
CA GLY A 196 14.28 -5.57 8.10
C GLY A 196 13.50 -6.54 7.20
N TYR A 197 12.18 -6.60 7.39
CA TYR A 197 11.32 -7.48 6.61
C TYR A 197 11.10 -7.06 5.13
N LYS A 198 11.63 -5.91 4.69
CA LYS A 198 11.47 -5.43 3.29
C LYS A 198 12.50 -6.01 2.33
N GLY A 199 13.47 -6.80 2.82
CA GLY A 199 14.40 -7.53 1.97
C GLY A 199 15.54 -6.68 1.39
N THR A 200 15.88 -5.56 2.03
CA THR A 200 17.01 -4.71 1.61
C THR A 200 18.33 -5.48 1.57
N LYS A 201 18.61 -6.31 2.60
CA LYS A 201 19.83 -7.14 2.67
C LYS A 201 19.87 -8.18 1.56
N GLU A 202 18.74 -8.81 1.31
CA GLU A 202 18.53 -9.83 0.28
C GLU A 202 18.74 -9.22 -1.12
N PHE A 203 18.26 -8.02 -1.35
CA PHE A 203 18.48 -7.31 -2.61
C PHE A 203 19.96 -6.97 -2.85
N VAL A 204 20.68 -6.55 -1.81
CA VAL A 204 22.14 -6.31 -1.89
C VAL A 204 22.88 -7.60 -2.23
N ARG A 205 22.53 -8.73 -1.57
CA ARG A 205 23.13 -10.05 -1.87
C ARG A 205 22.84 -10.50 -3.30
N LEU A 206 21.64 -10.25 -3.82
CA LEU A 206 21.32 -10.57 -5.22
C LEU A 206 22.18 -9.75 -6.19
N ALA A 207 22.49 -8.49 -5.88
CA ALA A 207 23.39 -7.70 -6.69
C ALA A 207 24.82 -8.28 -6.71
N GLU A 208 25.33 -8.83 -5.59
CA GLU A 208 26.61 -9.54 -5.57
C GLU A 208 26.56 -10.86 -6.37
N MET A 209 25.44 -11.60 -6.32
CA MET A 209 25.28 -12.86 -7.04
C MET A 209 25.12 -12.68 -8.56
N LEU A 210 24.75 -11.49 -9.01
CA LEU A 210 24.40 -11.20 -10.40
C LEU A 210 25.12 -9.94 -10.92
N PRO A 211 26.46 -9.96 -11.00
CA PRO A 211 27.25 -8.79 -11.38
C PRO A 211 27.00 -8.32 -12.82
N GLU A 212 26.44 -9.16 -13.68
CA GLU A 212 26.08 -8.88 -15.07
C GLU A 212 24.84 -7.99 -15.22
N TYR A 213 24.02 -7.82 -14.16
CA TYR A 213 22.83 -6.97 -14.17
C TYR A 213 23.03 -5.70 -13.35
N GLN A 214 22.30 -4.63 -13.69
CA GLN A 214 22.28 -3.39 -12.93
C GLN A 214 21.15 -3.44 -11.88
N PHE A 215 21.46 -3.07 -10.65
CA PHE A 215 20.53 -3.04 -9.54
C PHE A 215 20.25 -1.61 -9.09
N GLU A 216 18.97 -1.26 -8.94
CA GLU A 216 18.54 0.02 -8.36
C GLU A 216 17.61 -0.22 -7.18
N LEU A 217 17.97 0.36 -6.04
CA LEU A 217 17.20 0.29 -4.80
C LEU A 217 16.75 1.68 -4.39
N VAL A 218 15.44 1.91 -4.38
CA VAL A 218 14.85 3.17 -3.91
C VAL A 218 14.28 2.95 -2.51
N ILE A 219 14.80 3.66 -1.53
CA ILE A 219 14.45 3.51 -0.11
C ILE A 219 13.66 4.75 0.34
N ASN A 220 12.48 4.53 0.92
CA ASN A 220 11.62 5.60 1.43
C ASN A 220 12.09 6.14 2.79
N ASP A 221 13.39 6.34 2.94
CA ASP A 221 14.05 6.89 4.13
C ASP A 221 15.07 7.96 3.69
N SER A 222 15.60 8.75 4.61
CA SER A 222 16.58 9.77 4.30
C SER A 222 17.96 9.18 3.99
N GLN A 223 18.80 9.93 3.29
CA GLN A 223 20.16 9.50 2.97
C GLN A 223 20.98 9.22 4.24
N THR A 224 20.77 9.99 5.31
CA THR A 224 21.44 9.79 6.60
C THR A 224 21.06 8.46 7.24
N GLU A 225 19.76 8.13 7.23
CA GLU A 225 19.26 6.85 7.75
C GLU A 225 19.78 5.66 6.93
N ILE A 226 19.86 5.82 5.60
CA ILE A 226 20.44 4.80 4.70
C ILE A 226 21.90 4.56 5.04
N ASN A 227 22.70 5.61 5.18
CA ASN A 227 24.11 5.47 5.48
C ASN A 227 24.31 4.77 6.85
N ALA A 228 23.59 5.20 7.88
CA ALA A 228 23.63 4.56 9.20
C ALA A 228 23.22 3.08 9.14
N TYR A 229 22.20 2.75 8.36
CA TYR A 229 21.77 1.36 8.18
C TYR A 229 22.86 0.51 7.52
N TRP A 230 23.52 1.01 6.44
CA TRP A 230 24.61 0.31 5.77
C TRP A 230 25.80 0.05 6.70
N GLU A 231 26.15 1.01 7.53
CA GLU A 231 27.25 0.89 8.51
C GLU A 231 26.90 -0.13 9.62
N ASN A 232 25.70 0.00 10.21
CA ASN A 232 25.26 -0.86 11.29
C ASN A 232 25.14 -2.33 10.85
N GLU A 233 24.60 -2.57 9.65
CA GLU A 233 24.39 -3.90 9.10
C GLU A 233 25.63 -4.41 8.33
N LYS A 234 26.69 -3.60 8.20
CA LYS A 234 27.94 -3.92 7.47
C LYS A 234 27.67 -4.41 6.06
N LEU A 235 26.73 -3.75 5.34
CA LEU A 235 26.33 -4.19 4.02
C LEU A 235 27.41 -3.84 2.98
N PRO A 236 27.68 -4.76 2.02
CA PRO A 236 28.57 -4.45 0.90
C PRO A 236 27.96 -3.38 -0.02
N ARG A 237 28.81 -2.80 -0.87
CA ARG A 237 28.42 -1.86 -1.91
C ARG A 237 28.88 -2.39 -3.28
N PRO A 238 28.17 -3.36 -3.85
CA PRO A 238 28.51 -3.92 -5.16
C PRO A 238 28.54 -2.82 -6.23
N ALA A 239 29.48 -2.88 -7.17
CA ALA A 239 29.65 -1.86 -8.21
C ALA A 239 28.43 -1.70 -9.13
N ASN A 240 27.62 -2.76 -9.24
CA ASN A 240 26.39 -2.81 -10.03
C ASN A 240 25.15 -2.38 -9.26
N LEU A 241 25.25 -1.95 -7.98
CA LEU A 241 24.14 -1.50 -7.14
C LEU A 241 24.16 0.02 -6.99
N LYS A 242 23.03 0.67 -7.32
CA LYS A 242 22.74 2.06 -6.99
C LYS A 242 21.64 2.16 -5.97
N VAL A 243 21.86 2.94 -4.90
CA VAL A 243 20.89 3.17 -3.82
C VAL A 243 20.47 4.63 -3.84
N PHE A 244 19.16 4.85 -3.80
CA PHE A 244 18.52 6.16 -3.80
C PHE A 244 17.69 6.33 -2.53
N SER A 245 17.80 7.50 -1.90
CA SER A 245 16.92 7.90 -0.80
C SER A 245 15.53 8.21 -1.31
N ARG A 246 14.63 8.60 -0.40
CA ARG A 246 13.24 8.97 -0.73
C ARG A 246 13.15 9.84 -1.97
N GLN A 247 12.30 9.42 -2.90
CA GLN A 247 12.00 10.13 -4.14
C GLN A 247 10.55 10.62 -4.11
N GLU A 248 10.30 11.83 -4.59
CA GLU A 248 8.94 12.36 -4.76
C GLU A 248 8.25 11.70 -5.94
N ASP A 249 8.98 11.50 -7.03
CA ASP A 249 8.52 10.80 -8.23
C ASP A 249 9.31 9.52 -8.47
N VAL A 250 8.60 8.39 -8.41
CA VAL A 250 9.19 7.07 -8.64
C VAL A 250 8.93 6.52 -10.05
N ALA A 251 8.09 7.18 -10.86
CA ALA A 251 7.76 6.73 -12.21
C ALA A 251 9.00 6.58 -13.13
N PRO A 252 10.01 7.47 -13.08
CA PRO A 252 11.23 7.32 -13.88
C PRO A 252 12.03 6.05 -13.57
N PHE A 253 11.93 5.52 -12.34
CA PHE A 253 12.60 4.27 -11.96
C PHE A 253 11.92 3.07 -12.61
N TYR A 254 10.59 3.02 -12.59
CA TYR A 254 9.84 1.97 -13.29
C TYR A 254 10.08 2.04 -14.81
N ASN A 255 10.04 3.24 -15.40
CA ASN A 255 10.20 3.43 -16.85
C ASN A 255 11.57 2.99 -17.39
N ARG A 256 12.59 2.88 -16.53
CA ARG A 256 13.92 2.40 -16.92
C ARG A 256 14.28 1.02 -16.38
N ALA A 257 13.39 0.38 -15.62
CA ALA A 257 13.61 -0.96 -15.10
C ALA A 257 13.35 -2.05 -16.16
N SER A 258 13.79 -3.27 -15.88
CA SER A 258 13.52 -4.47 -16.64
C SER A 258 12.68 -5.47 -15.86
N VAL A 259 12.90 -5.57 -14.56
CA VAL A 259 12.15 -6.43 -13.64
C VAL A 259 12.08 -5.75 -12.27
N VAL A 260 10.97 -5.92 -11.58
CA VAL A 260 10.78 -5.36 -10.24
C VAL A 260 10.63 -6.47 -9.21
N LEU A 261 11.33 -6.30 -8.08
CA LEU A 261 11.27 -7.24 -6.97
C LEU A 261 10.52 -6.63 -5.78
N ASN A 262 9.69 -7.43 -5.14
CA ASN A 262 9.24 -7.20 -3.78
C ASN A 262 9.72 -8.37 -2.93
N LEU A 263 10.65 -8.09 -2.04
CA LEU A 263 11.32 -9.09 -1.21
C LEU A 263 10.83 -9.08 0.23
N SER A 264 9.56 -8.73 0.46
CA SER A 264 8.98 -8.75 1.80
C SER A 264 9.00 -10.17 2.38
N ASN A 265 9.60 -10.29 3.59
CA ASN A 265 9.67 -11.56 4.30
C ASN A 265 8.28 -11.95 4.83
N ARG A 266 7.73 -13.05 4.35
CA ARG A 266 6.40 -13.55 4.71
C ARG A 266 6.26 -13.94 6.18
N GLU A 267 7.36 -14.27 6.87
CA GLU A 267 7.34 -14.63 8.29
C GLU A 267 7.21 -13.42 9.21
N GLU A 268 7.65 -12.24 8.74
CA GLU A 268 7.63 -11.02 9.52
C GLU A 268 6.53 -10.03 9.08
N CYS A 269 6.28 -9.92 7.77
CA CYS A 269 5.28 -9.01 7.23
C CYS A 269 4.73 -9.52 5.90
N ILE A 270 3.45 -9.81 5.87
CA ILE A 270 2.76 -10.21 4.65
C ILE A 270 2.08 -9.00 4.01
N GLU A 271 2.38 -8.75 2.76
CA GLU A 271 1.77 -7.67 1.97
C GLU A 271 0.29 -7.95 1.71
N THR A 272 -0.57 -7.08 2.20
CA THR A 272 -2.02 -7.22 2.01
C THR A 272 -2.47 -6.92 0.59
N PHE A 273 -1.67 -6.15 -0.18
CA PHE A 273 -1.96 -5.84 -1.58
C PHE A 273 -0.68 -5.80 -2.45
N GLY A 274 0.26 -4.88 -2.23
CA GLY A 274 1.50 -4.76 -3.01
C GLY A 274 1.42 -3.72 -4.13
N LEU A 275 1.31 -2.43 -3.78
CA LEU A 275 1.27 -1.34 -4.75
C LEU A 275 2.47 -1.33 -5.70
N THR A 276 3.68 -1.64 -5.19
CA THR A 276 4.90 -1.67 -6.02
C THR A 276 4.83 -2.70 -7.16
N ALA A 277 4.16 -3.84 -6.94
CA ALA A 277 3.94 -4.82 -7.99
C ALA A 277 2.92 -4.30 -9.02
N LEU A 278 1.85 -3.63 -8.59
CA LEU A 278 0.89 -3.02 -9.49
C LEU A 278 1.53 -1.89 -10.32
N GLU A 279 2.36 -1.05 -9.71
CA GLU A 279 3.12 0.01 -10.36
C GLU A 279 4.03 -0.58 -11.47
N ALA A 280 4.77 -1.65 -11.14
CA ALA A 280 5.61 -2.37 -12.09
C ALA A 280 4.81 -2.95 -13.25
N MET A 281 3.73 -3.67 -12.97
CA MET A 281 2.88 -4.26 -14.01
C MET A 281 2.22 -3.20 -14.91
N THR A 282 1.87 -2.03 -14.36
CA THR A 282 1.35 -0.90 -15.13
C THR A 282 2.41 -0.33 -16.06
N ALA A 283 3.70 -0.37 -15.67
CA ALA A 283 4.83 -0.04 -16.54
C ALA A 283 5.21 -1.19 -17.51
N GLY A 284 4.44 -2.29 -17.55
CA GLY A 284 4.73 -3.43 -18.43
C GLY A 284 5.95 -4.26 -17.98
N LEU A 285 6.25 -4.28 -16.68
CA LEU A 285 7.41 -4.99 -16.15
C LEU A 285 6.99 -6.30 -15.47
N PRO A 286 7.66 -7.41 -15.77
CA PRO A 286 7.55 -8.64 -14.98
C PRO A 286 7.97 -8.38 -13.52
N VAL A 287 7.36 -9.14 -12.59
CA VAL A 287 7.62 -8.97 -11.16
C VAL A 287 8.05 -10.27 -10.50
N ILE A 288 8.86 -10.16 -9.44
CA ILE A 288 9.13 -11.28 -8.52
C ILE A 288 8.64 -10.85 -7.14
N VAL A 289 7.71 -11.63 -6.57
CA VAL A 289 7.01 -11.28 -5.34
C VAL A 289 6.99 -12.45 -4.35
N PRO A 290 6.68 -12.20 -3.06
CA PRO A 290 6.49 -13.27 -2.07
C PRO A 290 5.40 -14.27 -2.49
N THR A 291 5.49 -15.49 -1.96
CA THR A 291 4.56 -16.59 -2.27
C THR A 291 3.18 -16.46 -1.65
N VAL A 292 2.99 -15.54 -0.70
CA VAL A 292 1.75 -15.33 0.05
C VAL A 292 1.41 -13.85 0.18
N GLY A 293 0.14 -13.56 0.43
CA GLY A 293 -0.37 -12.20 0.59
C GLY A 293 -1.20 -11.75 -0.60
N GLY A 294 -1.83 -10.59 -0.48
CA GLY A 294 -2.58 -9.98 -1.59
C GLY A 294 -1.69 -9.67 -2.80
N ILE A 295 -0.40 -9.43 -2.58
CA ILE A 295 0.57 -9.26 -3.67
C ILE A 295 0.71 -10.53 -4.53
N ALA A 296 0.65 -11.70 -3.91
CA ALA A 296 0.77 -12.99 -4.62
C ALA A 296 -0.46 -13.26 -5.51
N GLU A 297 -1.62 -12.70 -5.17
CA GLU A 297 -2.85 -12.83 -5.99
C GLU A 297 -2.73 -12.17 -7.37
N MET A 298 -1.83 -11.19 -7.51
CA MET A 298 -1.61 -10.48 -8.76
C MET A 298 -0.69 -11.21 -9.74
N VAL A 299 0.03 -12.24 -9.29
CA VAL A 299 1.08 -12.87 -10.07
C VAL A 299 0.73 -14.30 -10.44
N GLU A 300 0.89 -14.63 -11.71
CA GLU A 300 0.85 -15.98 -12.27
C GLU A 300 2.23 -16.35 -12.78
N ASP A 301 2.78 -17.45 -12.22
CA ASP A 301 4.15 -17.89 -12.50
C ASP A 301 4.35 -18.15 -13.99
N GLY A 302 5.34 -17.48 -14.59
CA GLY A 302 5.67 -17.59 -16.00
C GLY A 302 4.81 -16.74 -16.93
N GLU A 303 3.70 -16.14 -16.46
CA GLU A 303 2.82 -15.27 -17.27
C GLU A 303 3.14 -13.79 -17.10
N ASN A 304 3.30 -13.31 -15.87
CA ASN A 304 3.60 -11.91 -15.57
C ASN A 304 4.68 -11.73 -14.50
N GLY A 305 5.29 -12.82 -14.05
CA GLY A 305 6.32 -12.81 -13.02
C GLY A 305 6.51 -14.16 -12.36
N TYR A 306 7.02 -14.15 -11.13
CA TYR A 306 7.20 -15.34 -10.29
C TYR A 306 6.88 -15.05 -8.82
N LYS A 307 6.30 -16.05 -8.15
CA LYS A 307 6.09 -16.06 -6.69
C LYS A 307 7.21 -16.86 -6.04
N ILE A 308 8.13 -16.20 -5.33
CA ILE A 308 9.29 -16.84 -4.72
C ILE A 308 9.50 -16.30 -3.31
N ASP A 309 9.81 -17.21 -2.37
CA ASP A 309 10.16 -16.82 -1.01
C ASP A 309 11.50 -16.07 -0.98
N VAL A 310 11.54 -14.94 -0.27
CA VAL A 310 12.75 -14.11 -0.13
C VAL A 310 13.94 -14.88 0.46
N GLN A 311 13.69 -15.90 1.26
CA GLN A 311 14.74 -16.75 1.83
C GLN A 311 15.44 -17.63 0.76
N ASN A 312 14.83 -17.79 -0.42
CA ASN A 312 15.39 -18.58 -1.52
C ASN A 312 16.07 -17.70 -2.57
N LEU A 313 17.16 -17.03 -2.18
CA LEU A 313 17.93 -16.16 -3.10
C LEU A 313 18.41 -16.85 -4.37
N PRO A 314 18.88 -18.12 -4.37
CA PRO A 314 19.26 -18.81 -5.60
C PRO A 314 18.09 -18.96 -6.57
N ARG A 315 16.86 -19.18 -6.08
CA ARG A 315 15.67 -19.27 -6.94
C ARG A 315 15.26 -17.91 -7.49
N ILE A 316 15.42 -16.83 -6.71
CA ILE A 316 15.18 -15.46 -7.18
C ILE A 316 16.20 -15.10 -8.27
N ALA A 317 17.50 -15.39 -8.04
CA ALA A 317 18.54 -15.16 -9.03
C ALA A 317 18.29 -15.93 -10.34
N TRP A 318 17.85 -17.20 -10.24
CA TRP A 318 17.42 -18.00 -11.38
C TRP A 318 16.26 -17.33 -12.13
N ALA A 319 15.23 -16.85 -11.42
CA ALA A 319 14.08 -16.21 -12.04
C ALA A 319 14.46 -14.90 -12.76
N ILE A 320 15.34 -14.08 -12.18
CA ILE A 320 15.88 -12.88 -12.84
C ILE A 320 16.56 -13.26 -14.15
N LYS A 321 17.43 -14.30 -14.14
CA LYS A 321 18.10 -14.78 -15.34
C LYS A 321 17.12 -15.29 -16.39
N VAL A 322 16.12 -16.07 -16.00
CA VAL A 322 15.09 -16.60 -16.91
C VAL A 322 14.29 -15.46 -17.56
N ILE A 323 13.83 -14.49 -16.76
CA ILE A 323 13.08 -13.32 -17.28
C ILE A 323 13.92 -12.54 -18.29
N LEU A 324 15.22 -12.34 -18.04
CA LEU A 324 16.09 -11.46 -18.81
C LEU A 324 16.97 -12.20 -19.86
N SER A 325 16.76 -13.50 -20.08
CA SER A 325 17.54 -14.30 -21.04
C SER A 325 16.94 -14.33 -22.45
N ASP A 326 15.62 -14.41 -22.57
CA ASP A 326 14.92 -14.55 -23.85
C ASP A 326 13.95 -13.40 -24.08
N LYS A 327 14.16 -12.65 -25.17
CA LYS A 327 13.37 -11.47 -25.51
C LYS A 327 11.90 -11.79 -25.73
N ARG A 328 11.59 -12.88 -26.43
CA ARG A 328 10.21 -13.27 -26.73
C ARG A 328 9.45 -13.67 -25.48
N GLN A 329 10.13 -14.37 -24.56
CA GLN A 329 9.54 -14.70 -23.27
C GLN A 329 9.31 -13.45 -22.44
N TYR A 330 10.27 -12.52 -22.41
CA TYR A 330 10.14 -11.23 -21.74
C TYR A 330 8.94 -10.43 -22.24
N GLU A 331 8.79 -10.32 -23.56
CA GLU A 331 7.66 -9.61 -24.20
C GLU A 331 6.32 -10.22 -23.80
N ARG A 332 6.19 -11.55 -23.80
CA ARG A 332 4.96 -12.24 -23.33
C ARG A 332 4.66 -11.93 -21.87
N MET A 333 5.68 -11.95 -20.99
CA MET A 333 5.51 -11.62 -19.57
C MET A 333 5.13 -10.15 -19.36
N ALA A 334 5.69 -9.24 -20.14
CA ALA A 334 5.36 -7.82 -20.11
C ALA A 334 3.90 -7.57 -20.53
N GLU A 335 3.43 -8.25 -21.60
CA GLU A 335 2.02 -8.23 -22.01
C GLU A 335 1.11 -8.79 -20.92
N GLY A 336 1.49 -9.91 -20.28
CA GLY A 336 0.79 -10.50 -19.16
C GLY A 336 0.68 -9.53 -17.98
N ALA A 337 1.77 -8.81 -17.67
CA ALA A 337 1.80 -7.78 -16.63
C ALA A 337 0.83 -6.63 -16.94
N LEU A 338 0.86 -6.09 -18.17
CA LEU A 338 -0.07 -5.05 -18.61
C LEU A 338 -1.53 -5.50 -18.58
N LYS A 339 -1.81 -6.73 -19.02
CA LYS A 339 -3.16 -7.32 -18.97
C LYS A 339 -3.65 -7.39 -17.52
N ARG A 340 -2.80 -7.87 -16.61
CA ARG A 340 -3.14 -7.99 -15.20
C ARG A 340 -3.35 -6.64 -14.53
N ALA A 341 -2.52 -5.63 -14.83
CA ALA A 341 -2.67 -4.27 -14.30
C ALA A 341 -4.03 -3.64 -14.66
N LYS A 342 -4.57 -3.89 -15.85
CA LYS A 342 -5.86 -3.36 -16.30
C LYS A 342 -7.04 -3.82 -15.43
N GLU A 343 -6.91 -4.93 -14.71
CA GLU A 343 -7.94 -5.43 -13.80
C GLU A 343 -8.06 -4.54 -12.54
N TYR A 344 -7.02 -3.77 -12.22
CA TYR A 344 -6.89 -2.86 -11.07
C TYR A 344 -7.09 -1.39 -11.46
N SER A 345 -8.09 -1.10 -12.29
CA SER A 345 -8.39 0.25 -12.77
C SER A 345 -8.91 1.15 -11.63
N PHE A 346 -8.33 2.35 -11.50
CA PHE A 346 -8.77 3.35 -10.51
C PHE A 346 -10.24 3.73 -10.67
N ARG A 347 -10.69 3.92 -11.91
CA ARG A 347 -12.09 4.20 -12.22
C ARG A 347 -13.01 3.13 -11.63
N ARG A 348 -12.72 1.85 -11.89
CA ARG A 348 -13.52 0.73 -11.38
C ARG A 348 -13.50 0.65 -9.84
N THR A 349 -12.33 0.85 -9.22
CA THR A 349 -12.18 0.86 -7.76
C THR A 349 -12.97 2.01 -7.14
N SER A 350 -12.82 3.23 -7.64
CA SER A 350 -13.54 4.40 -7.12
C SER A 350 -15.06 4.31 -7.32
N GLU A 351 -15.52 3.76 -8.44
CA GLU A 351 -16.95 3.48 -8.69
C GLU A 351 -17.53 2.48 -7.69
N ARG A 352 -16.84 1.37 -7.44
CA ARG A 352 -17.27 0.37 -6.46
C ARG A 352 -17.31 0.91 -5.04
N ILE A 353 -16.32 1.72 -4.65
CA ILE A 353 -16.32 2.40 -3.33
C ILE A 353 -17.49 3.38 -3.25
N TYR A 354 -17.72 4.19 -4.28
CA TYR A 354 -18.83 5.13 -4.34
C TYR A 354 -20.19 4.41 -4.22
N SER A 355 -20.42 3.36 -5.02
CA SER A 355 -21.66 2.57 -4.98
C SER A 355 -21.88 1.94 -3.61
N LEU A 356 -20.83 1.35 -3.01
CA LEU A 356 -20.92 0.82 -1.66
C LEU A 356 -21.29 1.90 -0.65
N LEU A 357 -20.64 3.06 -0.68
CA LEU A 357 -20.89 4.14 0.28
C LEU A 357 -22.27 4.78 0.10
N SER A 358 -22.77 4.89 -1.13
CA SER A 358 -24.12 5.41 -1.43
C SER A 358 -25.24 4.43 -1.10
N GLY A 359 -24.94 3.15 -0.91
CA GLY A 359 -25.94 2.11 -0.65
C GLY A 359 -26.66 1.62 -1.90
N GLN A 360 -26.05 1.85 -3.06
CA GLN A 360 -26.52 1.38 -4.38
C GLN A 360 -26.03 -0.02 -4.69
#